data_bc6026612e6ad8e76c7efb182bb373c8
#
_entry.id   bc6026612e6ad8e76c7efb182bb373c8
#
_cell.length_a   1.000
_cell.length_b   1.000
_cell.length_c   1.000
_cell.angle_alpha   90.00
_cell.angle_beta   90.00
_cell.angle_gamma   90.00
#
_symmetry.space_group_name_H-M   'P 1'
#
loop_
_entity.id
_entity.type
_entity.pdbx_description
1 polymer ?
#
loop_
_entity_poly.entity_id
_entity_poly.type
_entity_poly.pdbx_seq_one_letter_code
_entity_poly.pdbx_strand_id
1 'polypeptide(L)'
;MIKGQVKTETNYRAKAIDSSSSLKEFSMDRKKYFRKYILGEDVDDKDTQAATMGRIVETLLMEPDQFDKRFYMSSCVEAPSALMLAFVNALYKHTKDATDDNGNVSMTFEELSRAAYAESGFKIKYEAVIGKFVGSDAEIYYNELRTVKSQNLTVVTTEDVTNAEKIVEELRHNPVTKDVVNIISSKRYSVYNQLQVEGYTVDDHQFKSMMDKVIVDHEEQTVQVYDLKCTWSVENFLEEYYLYRRAYIQAYLYFHAAMHFRNNNEEIKDYKVLPPRFIVCDSTNYYNPLIYTLSDKDLEDAYNGFTHKNREYTGVAELIADLKWALENNVWNISRENSINNGLVNIR
;
A
#
# COMPACT_ATOMS: atom_id res chain seq x y z
N MET A 1 -2.03 -8.61 -29.72
CA MET A 1 -2.66 -8.97 -28.40
C MET A 1 -1.58 -8.83 -27.35
N ILE A 2 -1.58 -7.74 -26.60
CA ILE A 2 -0.58 -7.43 -25.58
C ILE A 2 -0.71 -8.48 -24.48
N LYS A 3 0.32 -9.30 -24.27
CA LYS A 3 0.33 -10.34 -23.24
C LYS A 3 0.68 -9.70 -21.87
N GLY A 4 -0.31 -9.16 -21.19
CA GLY A 4 -0.25 -8.95 -19.76
C GLY A 4 -0.79 -10.21 -19.06
N GLN A 5 0.07 -11.00 -18.44
CA GLN A 5 -0.41 -12.11 -17.60
C GLN A 5 -0.99 -11.51 -16.32
N VAL A 6 -2.31 -11.53 -16.20
CA VAL A 6 -2.98 -11.27 -14.92
C VAL A 6 -2.70 -12.47 -14.01
N LYS A 7 -1.62 -12.39 -13.25
CA LYS A 7 -1.38 -13.32 -12.13
C LYS A 7 -2.21 -12.84 -10.95
N THR A 8 -2.68 -13.76 -10.11
CA THR A 8 -3.39 -13.35 -8.89
C THR A 8 -2.47 -12.49 -8.01
N GLU A 9 -3.02 -11.52 -7.30
CA GLU A 9 -2.26 -10.65 -6.39
C GLU A 9 -1.45 -11.46 -5.37
N THR A 10 -2.01 -12.57 -4.87
CA THR A 10 -1.34 -13.51 -3.97
C THR A 10 -0.03 -14.05 -4.57
N ASN A 11 -0.07 -14.50 -5.83
CA ASN A 11 1.12 -15.02 -6.51
C ASN A 11 2.16 -13.93 -6.78
N TYR A 12 1.72 -12.69 -7.04
CA TYR A 12 2.62 -11.55 -7.18
C TYR A 12 3.30 -11.20 -5.85
N ARG A 13 2.55 -11.17 -4.74
CA ARG A 13 3.09 -10.84 -3.40
C ARG A 13 4.06 -11.91 -2.89
N ALA A 14 3.81 -13.20 -3.16
CA ALA A 14 4.65 -14.31 -2.71
C ALA A 14 6.06 -14.36 -3.32
N LYS A 15 6.34 -13.59 -4.37
CA LYS A 15 7.66 -13.60 -5.01
C LYS A 15 8.66 -12.79 -4.20
N ALA A 16 9.81 -13.41 -3.91
CA ALA A 16 10.95 -12.78 -3.25
C ALA A 16 11.72 -11.82 -4.19
N ILE A 17 11.02 -10.84 -4.77
CA ILE A 17 11.59 -9.79 -5.62
C ILE A 17 11.21 -8.46 -5.01
N ASP A 18 12.13 -7.51 -4.94
CA ASP A 18 11.88 -6.20 -4.37
C ASP A 18 10.85 -5.39 -5.16
N SER A 19 10.21 -4.47 -4.47
CA SER A 19 9.20 -3.57 -5.00
C SER A 19 9.37 -2.17 -4.43
N SER A 20 8.59 -1.21 -4.92
CA SER A 20 8.57 0.13 -4.31
C SER A 20 8.24 0.10 -2.81
N SER A 21 7.37 -0.82 -2.39
CA SER A 21 7.01 -0.96 -0.96
C SER A 21 8.16 -1.50 -0.13
N SER A 22 8.88 -2.53 -0.61
CA SER A 22 10.02 -3.08 0.10
C SER A 22 11.19 -2.08 0.17
N LEU A 23 11.49 -1.37 -0.93
CA LEU A 23 12.54 -0.36 -0.94
C LEU A 23 12.20 0.84 -0.04
N LYS A 24 10.93 1.27 0.00
CA LYS A 24 10.45 2.27 0.97
C LYS A 24 10.62 1.79 2.41
N GLU A 25 10.24 0.55 2.72
CA GLU A 25 10.43 -0.02 4.05
C GLU A 25 11.91 -0.05 4.44
N PHE A 26 12.79 -0.53 3.55
CA PHE A 26 14.23 -0.52 3.75
C PHE A 26 14.76 0.88 4.02
N SER A 27 14.28 1.87 3.30
CA SER A 27 14.69 3.26 3.44
C SER A 27 14.27 3.89 4.77
N MET A 28 13.20 3.41 5.40
CA MET A 28 12.68 3.92 6.67
C MET A 28 13.15 3.11 7.87
N ASP A 29 13.15 1.78 7.74
CA ASP A 29 13.56 0.84 8.79
C ASP A 29 14.17 -0.43 8.19
N ARG A 30 15.51 -0.49 8.15
CA ARG A 30 16.28 -1.62 7.63
C ARG A 30 16.03 -2.92 8.40
N LYS A 31 15.81 -2.84 9.74
CA LYS A 31 15.53 -4.00 10.57
C LYS A 31 14.15 -4.58 10.26
N LYS A 32 13.16 -3.70 10.06
CA LYS A 32 11.80 -4.13 9.68
C LYS A 32 11.82 -4.76 8.28
N TYR A 33 12.54 -4.16 7.32
CA TYR A 33 12.76 -4.78 6.01
C TYR A 33 13.34 -6.18 6.13
N PHE A 34 14.43 -6.34 6.90
CA PHE A 34 15.10 -7.63 7.10
C PHE A 34 14.14 -8.69 7.67
N ARG A 35 13.43 -8.35 8.72
CA ARG A 35 12.47 -9.27 9.35
C ARG A 35 11.37 -9.69 8.37
N LYS A 36 10.80 -8.73 7.67
CA LYS A 36 9.66 -8.94 6.78
C LYS A 36 10.03 -9.62 5.47
N TYR A 37 11.08 -9.12 4.78
CA TYR A 37 11.39 -9.54 3.40
C TYR A 37 12.50 -10.59 3.31
N ILE A 38 13.39 -10.69 4.30
CA ILE A 38 14.47 -11.68 4.31
C ILE A 38 14.11 -12.86 5.20
N LEU A 39 13.62 -12.61 6.43
CA LEU A 39 13.25 -13.70 7.36
C LEU A 39 11.82 -14.22 7.14
N GLY A 40 10.97 -13.48 6.39
CA GLY A 40 9.58 -13.87 6.16
C GLY A 40 8.70 -13.79 7.41
N GLU A 41 9.11 -13.00 8.42
CA GLU A 41 8.31 -12.82 9.62
C GLU A 41 7.04 -12.04 9.32
N ASP A 42 5.94 -12.43 9.97
CA ASP A 42 4.69 -11.67 9.97
C ASP A 42 4.90 -10.42 10.85
N VAL A 43 5.43 -9.37 10.24
CA VAL A 43 5.61 -8.08 10.92
C VAL A 43 4.31 -7.31 10.81
N ASP A 44 3.71 -6.99 11.94
CA ASP A 44 2.46 -6.23 12.04
C ASP A 44 2.48 -4.96 11.16
N ASP A 45 1.98 -5.07 9.96
CA ASP A 45 1.49 -3.91 9.23
C ASP A 45 0.11 -3.59 9.81
N LYS A 46 0.03 -2.51 10.59
CA LYS A 46 -1.25 -2.08 11.13
C LYS A 46 -2.21 -1.83 9.98
N ASP A 47 -3.19 -2.70 9.81
CA ASP A 47 -4.35 -2.44 8.97
C ASP A 47 -5.09 -1.23 9.56
N THR A 48 -4.73 -0.05 9.08
CA THR A 48 -5.40 1.18 9.49
C THR A 48 -6.69 1.33 8.70
N GLN A 49 -7.71 1.93 9.30
CA GLN A 49 -8.96 2.23 8.62
C GLN A 49 -8.72 3.03 7.32
N ALA A 50 -7.76 3.95 7.32
CA ALA A 50 -7.37 4.70 6.12
C ALA A 50 -6.79 3.80 5.01
N ALA A 51 -5.97 2.80 5.35
CA ALA A 51 -5.45 1.85 4.37
C ALA A 51 -6.56 0.92 3.84
N THR A 52 -7.48 0.50 4.68
CA THR A 52 -8.66 -0.26 4.29
C THR A 52 -9.56 0.53 3.35
N MET A 53 -9.85 1.80 3.67
CA MET A 53 -10.61 2.70 2.80
C MET A 53 -9.95 2.83 1.42
N GLY A 54 -8.66 3.07 1.37
CA GLY A 54 -7.92 3.15 0.11
C GLY A 54 -8.07 1.88 -0.74
N ARG A 55 -7.96 0.69 -0.12
CA ARG A 55 -8.13 -0.60 -0.82
C ARG A 55 -9.57 -0.83 -1.32
N ILE A 56 -10.57 -0.38 -0.57
CA ILE A 56 -11.98 -0.47 -1.01
C ILE A 56 -12.19 0.41 -2.23
N VAL A 57 -11.79 1.70 -2.16
CA VAL A 57 -11.92 2.67 -3.26
C VAL A 57 -11.21 2.16 -4.50
N GLU A 58 -9.97 1.69 -4.36
CA GLU A 58 -9.18 1.14 -5.45
C GLU A 58 -9.88 -0.06 -6.10
N THR A 59 -10.39 -1.00 -5.28
CA THR A 59 -11.07 -2.19 -5.80
C THR A 59 -12.37 -1.82 -6.51
N LEU A 60 -13.22 -0.97 -5.93
CA LEU A 60 -14.48 -0.55 -6.54
C LEU A 60 -14.27 0.25 -7.84
N LEU A 61 -13.17 0.99 -7.93
CA LEU A 61 -12.85 1.81 -9.10
C LEU A 61 -12.21 0.99 -10.22
N MET A 62 -11.26 0.11 -9.89
CA MET A 62 -10.37 -0.55 -10.86
C MET A 62 -10.79 -2.00 -11.16
N GLU A 63 -11.27 -2.75 -10.18
CA GLU A 63 -11.57 -4.17 -10.27
C GLU A 63 -12.81 -4.56 -9.44
N PRO A 64 -14.00 -3.98 -9.73
CA PRO A 64 -15.21 -4.20 -8.91
C PRO A 64 -15.57 -5.68 -8.75
N ASP A 65 -15.29 -6.52 -9.75
CA ASP A 65 -15.54 -7.97 -9.72
C ASP A 65 -14.64 -8.73 -8.71
N GLN A 66 -13.62 -8.06 -8.13
CA GLN A 66 -12.76 -8.64 -7.11
C GLN A 66 -13.20 -8.29 -5.68
N PHE A 67 -14.25 -7.49 -5.52
CA PHE A 67 -14.67 -7.00 -4.21
C PHE A 67 -14.96 -8.16 -3.24
N ASP A 68 -15.82 -9.07 -3.59
CA ASP A 68 -16.21 -10.22 -2.74
C ASP A 68 -15.07 -11.24 -2.49
N LYS A 69 -14.00 -11.15 -3.29
CA LYS A 69 -12.79 -11.98 -3.11
C LYS A 69 -11.76 -11.34 -2.18
N ARG A 70 -11.91 -10.05 -1.88
CA ARG A 70 -10.98 -9.27 -1.04
C ARG A 70 -11.62 -8.84 0.27
N PHE A 71 -12.93 -8.63 0.26
CA PHE A 71 -13.65 -8.07 1.39
C PHE A 71 -14.83 -8.95 1.80
N TYR A 72 -15.10 -8.94 3.08
CA TYR A 72 -16.29 -9.54 3.69
C TYR A 72 -17.13 -8.43 4.32
N MET A 73 -18.38 -8.31 3.89
CA MET A 73 -19.32 -7.37 4.48
C MET A 73 -19.71 -7.81 5.87
N SER A 74 -19.34 -7.02 6.88
CA SER A 74 -19.76 -7.23 8.26
C SER A 74 -21.28 -7.12 8.39
N SER A 75 -21.85 -7.86 9.31
CA SER A 75 -23.24 -7.66 9.76
C SER A 75 -23.40 -6.37 10.59
N CYS A 76 -22.29 -5.75 11.04
CA CYS A 76 -22.29 -4.45 11.71
C CYS A 76 -22.42 -3.34 10.66
N VAL A 77 -23.27 -2.35 10.96
CA VAL A 77 -23.48 -1.17 10.10
C VAL A 77 -22.27 -0.25 10.15
N GLU A 78 -21.74 -0.01 11.34
CA GLU A 78 -20.63 0.89 11.62
C GLU A 78 -19.45 0.11 12.22
N ALA A 79 -18.24 0.56 11.93
CA ALA A 79 -17.05 0.02 12.57
C ALA A 79 -17.02 0.37 14.06
N PRO A 80 -16.48 -0.50 14.93
CA PRO A 80 -16.22 -0.14 16.31
C PRO A 80 -15.37 1.13 16.39
N SER A 81 -15.54 1.93 17.48
CA SER A 81 -14.70 3.12 17.69
C SER A 81 -13.21 2.80 17.60
N ALA A 82 -12.36 3.75 17.25
CA ALA A 82 -10.93 3.53 17.02
C ALA A 82 -10.22 2.79 18.18
N LEU A 83 -10.55 3.12 19.45
CA LEU A 83 -10.00 2.42 20.61
C LEU A 83 -10.56 0.99 20.75
N MET A 84 -11.86 0.81 20.45
CA MET A 84 -12.48 -0.51 20.48
C MET A 84 -11.96 -1.39 19.34
N LEU A 85 -11.74 -0.82 18.16
CA LEU A 85 -11.12 -1.52 17.03
C LEU A 85 -9.68 -1.94 17.35
N ALA A 86 -8.90 -1.07 18.01
CA ALA A 86 -7.56 -1.43 18.49
C ALA A 86 -7.61 -2.60 19.48
N PHE A 87 -8.57 -2.59 20.42
CA PHE A 87 -8.80 -3.69 21.35
C PHE A 87 -9.18 -4.98 20.61
N VAL A 88 -10.12 -4.93 19.70
CA VAL A 88 -10.60 -6.08 18.92
C VAL A 88 -9.48 -6.68 18.07
N ASN A 89 -8.68 -5.87 17.42
CA ASN A 89 -7.55 -6.33 16.63
C ASN A 89 -6.45 -6.98 17.49
N ALA A 90 -6.15 -6.39 18.67
CA ALA A 90 -5.22 -6.99 19.61
C ALA A 90 -5.77 -8.31 20.19
N LEU A 91 -7.05 -8.37 20.53
CA LEU A 91 -7.72 -9.59 20.99
C LEU A 91 -7.68 -10.70 19.91
N TYR A 92 -7.95 -10.34 18.66
CA TYR A 92 -7.84 -11.28 17.54
C TYR A 92 -6.40 -11.81 17.39
N LYS A 93 -5.40 -10.94 17.45
CA LYS A 93 -3.99 -11.31 17.39
C LYS A 93 -3.62 -12.29 18.49
N HIS A 94 -3.88 -11.95 19.75
CA HIS A 94 -3.60 -12.83 20.89
C HIS A 94 -4.36 -14.17 20.78
N THR A 95 -5.60 -14.16 20.26
CA THR A 95 -6.34 -15.39 20.05
C THR A 95 -5.68 -16.25 18.97
N LYS A 96 -5.26 -15.65 17.86
CA LYS A 96 -4.54 -16.32 16.77
C LYS A 96 -3.25 -16.95 17.28
N ASP A 97 -2.43 -16.19 18.04
CA ASP A 97 -1.15 -16.62 18.57
C ASP A 97 -1.31 -17.75 19.63
N ALA A 98 -2.43 -17.78 20.35
CA ALA A 98 -2.77 -18.80 21.32
C ALA A 98 -3.50 -20.02 20.73
N THR A 99 -3.79 -20.03 19.43
CA THR A 99 -4.52 -21.11 18.75
C THR A 99 -3.54 -22.09 18.11
N ASP A 100 -3.67 -23.38 18.43
CA ASP A 100 -2.86 -24.44 17.84
C ASP A 100 -3.36 -24.82 16.42
N ASP A 101 -2.61 -25.71 15.74
CA ASP A 101 -2.94 -26.21 14.39
C ASP A 101 -4.29 -26.96 14.32
N ASN A 102 -4.82 -27.41 15.47
CA ASN A 102 -6.12 -28.08 15.59
C ASN A 102 -7.26 -27.12 15.92
N GLY A 103 -6.98 -25.81 16.05
CA GLY A 103 -7.95 -24.77 16.38
C GLY A 103 -8.26 -24.62 17.87
N ASN A 104 -7.49 -25.28 18.76
CA ASN A 104 -7.69 -25.13 20.21
C ASN A 104 -6.96 -23.88 20.72
N VAL A 105 -7.66 -23.08 21.49
CA VAL A 105 -7.07 -21.88 22.12
C VAL A 105 -6.51 -22.25 23.49
N SER A 106 -5.21 -22.04 23.70
CA SER A 106 -4.48 -22.41 24.91
C SER A 106 -4.70 -21.46 26.10
N MET A 107 -5.29 -20.28 25.86
CA MET A 107 -5.53 -19.24 26.87
C MET A 107 -7.04 -18.99 27.05
N THR A 108 -7.43 -18.55 28.24
CA THR A 108 -8.80 -18.15 28.53
C THR A 108 -9.14 -16.81 27.88
N PHE A 109 -10.44 -16.54 27.67
CA PHE A 109 -10.89 -15.23 27.15
C PHE A 109 -10.42 -14.09 28.06
N GLU A 110 -10.40 -14.29 29.39
CA GLU A 110 -9.95 -13.26 30.33
C GLU A 110 -8.47 -12.93 30.13
N GLU A 111 -7.60 -13.92 29.97
CA GLU A 111 -6.15 -13.71 29.72
C GLU A 111 -5.93 -12.98 28.40
N LEU A 112 -6.57 -13.43 27.32
CA LEU A 112 -6.47 -12.83 26.00
C LEU A 112 -6.97 -11.39 25.99
N SER A 113 -8.12 -11.13 26.60
CA SER A 113 -8.70 -9.80 26.64
C SER A 113 -7.98 -8.82 27.56
N ARG A 114 -7.32 -9.29 28.64
CA ARG A 114 -6.43 -8.46 29.47
C ARG A 114 -5.17 -8.05 28.70
N ALA A 115 -4.58 -8.97 27.92
CA ALA A 115 -3.45 -8.67 27.05
C ALA A 115 -3.84 -7.63 25.98
N ALA A 116 -4.97 -7.82 25.32
CA ALA A 116 -5.50 -6.88 24.33
C ALA A 116 -5.82 -5.50 24.92
N TYR A 117 -6.37 -5.45 26.15
CA TYR A 117 -6.63 -4.21 26.86
C TYR A 117 -5.34 -3.41 27.11
N ALA A 118 -4.26 -4.07 27.49
CA ALA A 118 -2.95 -3.44 27.73
C ALA A 118 -2.38 -2.75 26.49
N GLU A 119 -2.67 -3.28 25.29
CA GLU A 119 -2.21 -2.75 24.00
C GLU A 119 -3.16 -1.70 23.38
N SER A 120 -4.44 -1.71 23.76
CA SER A 120 -5.49 -0.93 23.09
C SER A 120 -5.46 0.58 23.34
N GLY A 121 -4.73 1.04 24.37
CA GLY A 121 -4.65 2.44 24.76
C GLY A 121 -5.87 2.98 25.53
N PHE A 122 -6.81 2.13 25.95
CA PHE A 122 -7.91 2.55 26.82
C PHE A 122 -7.39 3.09 28.16
N LYS A 123 -7.99 4.22 28.61
CA LYS A 123 -7.70 4.84 29.91
C LYS A 123 -8.76 4.55 30.99
N ILE A 124 -9.84 3.87 30.62
CA ILE A 124 -10.90 3.43 31.54
C ILE A 124 -10.59 2.01 32.04
N LYS A 125 -11.17 1.58 33.17
CA LYS A 125 -10.93 0.27 33.74
C LYS A 125 -11.29 -0.87 32.79
N TYR A 126 -10.56 -1.97 32.88
CA TYR A 126 -10.74 -3.18 32.09
C TYR A 126 -12.19 -3.68 32.08
N GLU A 127 -12.83 -3.75 33.25
CA GLU A 127 -14.21 -4.22 33.40
C GLU A 127 -15.20 -3.35 32.61
N ALA A 128 -14.93 -2.04 32.52
CA ALA A 128 -15.75 -1.11 31.74
C ALA A 128 -15.54 -1.31 30.22
N VAL A 129 -14.34 -1.71 29.76
CA VAL A 129 -14.09 -2.03 28.36
C VAL A 129 -14.79 -3.33 27.99
N ILE A 130 -14.67 -4.37 28.83
CA ILE A 130 -15.34 -5.66 28.63
C ILE A 130 -16.87 -5.49 28.63
N GLY A 131 -17.42 -4.68 29.52
CA GLY A 131 -18.84 -4.39 29.54
C GLY A 131 -19.36 -3.66 28.29
N LYS A 132 -18.48 -2.93 27.58
CA LYS A 132 -18.79 -2.31 26.28
C LYS A 132 -18.60 -3.25 25.10
N PHE A 133 -17.78 -4.27 25.25
CA PHE A 133 -17.46 -5.24 24.21
C PHE A 133 -18.50 -6.37 24.17
N VAL A 134 -18.77 -7.02 25.31
CA VAL A 134 -19.67 -8.17 25.38
C VAL A 134 -21.10 -7.78 25.01
N GLY A 135 -21.70 -8.51 24.08
CA GLY A 135 -23.06 -8.28 23.57
C GLY A 135 -23.19 -7.07 22.62
N SER A 136 -22.08 -6.50 22.17
CA SER A 136 -22.08 -5.35 21.28
C SER A 136 -21.66 -5.71 19.84
N ASP A 137 -21.80 -4.76 18.90
CA ASP A 137 -21.31 -4.89 17.54
C ASP A 137 -19.80 -5.16 17.48
N ALA A 138 -19.04 -4.72 18.49
CA ALA A 138 -17.60 -5.02 18.56
C ALA A 138 -17.32 -6.51 18.79
N GLU A 139 -18.16 -7.21 19.55
CA GLU A 139 -18.04 -8.68 19.69
C GLU A 139 -18.45 -9.40 18.41
N ILE A 140 -19.49 -8.93 17.71
CA ILE A 140 -19.90 -9.45 16.40
C ILE A 140 -18.72 -9.29 15.43
N TYR A 141 -18.16 -8.10 15.33
CA TYR A 141 -17.02 -7.80 14.47
C TYR A 141 -15.80 -8.66 14.78
N TYR A 142 -15.51 -8.90 16.07
CA TYR A 142 -14.43 -9.82 16.50
C TYR A 142 -14.65 -11.25 16.02
N ASN A 143 -15.88 -11.77 16.15
CA ASN A 143 -16.21 -13.12 15.72
C ASN A 143 -16.13 -13.27 14.19
N GLU A 144 -16.53 -12.26 13.45
CA GLU A 144 -16.38 -12.19 12.00
C GLU A 144 -14.90 -12.19 11.59
N LEU A 145 -14.06 -11.38 12.26
CA LEU A 145 -12.60 -11.41 12.03
C LEU A 145 -12.03 -12.81 12.19
N ARG A 146 -12.41 -13.54 13.24
CA ARG A 146 -11.92 -14.91 13.46
C ARG A 146 -12.31 -15.87 12.33
N THR A 147 -13.50 -15.71 11.80
CA THR A 147 -14.04 -16.59 10.75
C THR A 147 -13.42 -16.27 9.38
N VAL A 148 -13.21 -15.01 9.08
CA VAL A 148 -12.94 -14.51 7.73
C VAL A 148 -11.45 -14.36 7.43
N LYS A 149 -10.61 -14.06 8.42
CA LYS A 149 -9.16 -13.93 8.20
C LYS A 149 -8.47 -15.23 7.79
N SER A 150 -9.03 -16.38 8.13
CA SER A 150 -8.56 -17.68 7.59
C SER A 150 -8.74 -17.79 6.07
N GLN A 151 -9.62 -16.96 5.48
CA GLN A 151 -9.90 -16.89 4.04
C GLN A 151 -9.13 -15.75 3.34
N ASN A 152 -8.23 -15.05 4.04
CA ASN A 152 -7.50 -13.86 3.55
C ASN A 152 -8.40 -12.69 3.14
N LEU A 153 -9.63 -12.61 3.67
CA LEU A 153 -10.53 -11.49 3.42
C LEU A 153 -10.35 -10.39 4.46
N THR A 154 -10.63 -9.15 4.08
CA THR A 154 -10.69 -8.02 4.99
C THR A 154 -12.13 -7.75 5.38
N VAL A 155 -12.44 -7.71 6.68
CA VAL A 155 -13.77 -7.34 7.17
C VAL A 155 -13.98 -5.85 6.99
N VAL A 156 -15.08 -5.48 6.35
CA VAL A 156 -15.50 -4.08 6.11
C VAL A 156 -16.96 -3.91 6.51
N THR A 157 -17.33 -2.70 6.92
CA THR A 157 -18.71 -2.38 7.33
C THR A 157 -19.49 -1.76 6.17
N THR A 158 -20.80 -1.72 6.31
CA THR A 158 -21.67 -1.01 5.36
C THR A 158 -21.29 0.47 5.25
N GLU A 159 -20.88 1.10 6.36
CA GLU A 159 -20.42 2.49 6.36
C GLU A 159 -19.14 2.64 5.54
N ASP A 160 -18.13 1.76 5.72
CA ASP A 160 -16.89 1.81 4.96
C ASP A 160 -17.14 1.73 3.45
N VAL A 161 -18.01 0.81 3.02
CA VAL A 161 -18.33 0.63 1.59
C VAL A 161 -19.11 1.82 1.06
N THR A 162 -20.13 2.30 1.79
CA THR A 162 -20.92 3.48 1.39
C THR A 162 -20.02 4.72 1.23
N ASN A 163 -19.07 4.91 2.13
CA ASN A 163 -18.13 6.03 2.04
C ASN A 163 -17.16 5.87 0.87
N ALA A 164 -16.69 4.66 0.61
CA ALA A 164 -15.87 4.37 -0.57
C ALA A 164 -16.64 4.60 -1.87
N GLU A 165 -17.91 4.20 -1.94
CA GLU A 165 -18.78 4.45 -3.09
C GLU A 165 -18.94 5.95 -3.38
N LYS A 166 -19.09 6.80 -2.37
CA LYS A 166 -19.13 8.26 -2.53
C LYS A 166 -17.83 8.80 -3.15
N ILE A 167 -16.68 8.28 -2.71
CA ILE A 167 -15.38 8.67 -3.28
C ILE A 167 -15.29 8.23 -4.74
N VAL A 168 -15.70 7.00 -5.05
CA VAL A 168 -15.69 6.48 -6.43
C VAL A 168 -16.62 7.28 -7.32
N GLU A 169 -17.80 7.63 -6.83
CA GLU A 169 -18.78 8.47 -7.55
C GLU A 169 -18.20 9.86 -7.86
N GLU A 170 -17.56 10.47 -6.87
CA GLU A 170 -16.86 11.76 -7.06
C GLU A 170 -15.75 11.63 -8.11
N LEU A 171 -14.88 10.62 -8.02
CA LEU A 171 -13.79 10.40 -8.99
C LEU A 171 -14.32 10.23 -10.42
N ARG A 172 -15.49 9.60 -10.60
CA ARG A 172 -16.10 9.34 -11.91
C ARG A 172 -16.77 10.55 -12.52
N HIS A 173 -17.22 11.51 -11.71
CA HIS A 173 -17.98 12.67 -12.17
C HIS A 173 -17.22 13.99 -12.11
N ASN A 174 -16.17 14.06 -11.26
CA ASN A 174 -15.39 15.29 -11.12
C ASN A 174 -14.67 15.66 -12.42
N PRO A 175 -14.74 16.93 -12.88
CA PRO A 175 -14.07 17.37 -14.09
C PRO A 175 -12.58 17.10 -14.16
N VAL A 176 -11.88 17.01 -13.00
CA VAL A 176 -10.43 16.76 -12.95
C VAL A 176 -10.09 15.29 -13.26
N THR A 177 -10.92 14.35 -12.81
CA THR A 177 -10.58 12.92 -12.84
C THR A 177 -11.40 12.09 -13.81
N LYS A 178 -12.62 12.52 -14.16
CA LYS A 178 -13.56 11.75 -14.97
C LYS A 178 -12.97 11.24 -16.30
N ASP A 179 -12.17 12.08 -16.96
CA ASP A 179 -11.57 11.76 -18.26
C ASP A 179 -10.37 10.81 -18.17
N VAL A 180 -9.97 10.45 -16.96
CA VAL A 180 -8.91 9.46 -16.70
C VAL A 180 -9.50 8.18 -16.13
N VAL A 181 -10.34 8.31 -15.10
CA VAL A 181 -10.85 7.12 -14.38
C VAL A 181 -11.86 6.34 -15.20
N ASN A 182 -12.65 7.02 -16.06
CA ASN A 182 -13.66 6.40 -16.91
C ASN A 182 -13.14 5.88 -18.26
N ILE A 183 -11.85 6.12 -18.58
CA ILE A 183 -11.29 5.56 -19.81
C ILE A 183 -11.33 4.04 -19.76
N ILE A 184 -11.92 3.45 -20.79
CA ILE A 184 -11.97 2.01 -21.04
C ILE A 184 -11.19 1.67 -22.31
N SER A 185 -10.83 0.42 -22.48
CA SER A 185 -10.17 -0.05 -23.70
C SER A 185 -11.07 0.15 -24.92
N SER A 186 -10.47 0.66 -26.00
CA SER A 186 -11.12 1.02 -27.26
C SER A 186 -10.11 0.90 -28.41
N LYS A 187 -10.43 1.42 -29.59
CA LYS A 187 -9.45 1.51 -30.70
C LYS A 187 -8.33 2.50 -30.38
N ARG A 188 -8.62 3.56 -29.63
CA ARG A 188 -7.64 4.58 -29.23
C ARG A 188 -6.87 4.16 -27.98
N TYR A 189 -7.52 3.53 -27.02
CA TYR A 189 -6.92 3.25 -25.71
C TYR A 189 -6.81 1.76 -25.42
N SER A 190 -5.64 1.32 -24.93
CA SER A 190 -5.52 0.09 -24.17
C SER A 190 -5.37 0.45 -22.68
N VAL A 191 -6.27 -0.09 -21.86
CA VAL A 191 -6.31 0.21 -20.42
C VAL A 191 -6.04 -1.05 -19.62
N TYR A 192 -5.12 -0.95 -18.69
CA TYR A 192 -4.74 -2.02 -17.77
C TYR A 192 -4.93 -1.52 -16.34
N ASN A 193 -5.76 -2.22 -15.58
CA ASN A 193 -5.89 -2.02 -14.14
C ASN A 193 -5.05 -3.08 -13.43
N GLN A 194 -4.39 -2.70 -12.33
CA GLN A 194 -3.51 -3.57 -11.53
C GLN A 194 -2.47 -4.30 -12.39
N LEU A 195 -1.83 -3.56 -13.31
CA LEU A 195 -0.84 -4.15 -14.21
C LEU A 195 0.41 -4.59 -13.45
N GLN A 196 0.65 -5.90 -13.45
CA GLN A 196 1.83 -6.51 -12.84
C GLN A 196 2.98 -6.59 -13.84
N VAL A 197 4.12 -6.00 -13.48
CA VAL A 197 5.36 -6.04 -14.24
C VAL A 197 6.46 -6.56 -13.33
N GLU A 198 7.15 -7.62 -13.78
CA GLU A 198 8.18 -8.31 -13.01
C GLU A 198 9.47 -8.41 -13.82
N GLY A 199 10.59 -8.45 -13.09
CA GLY A 199 11.89 -8.75 -13.70
C GLY A 199 12.53 -7.60 -14.45
N TYR A 200 12.07 -6.37 -14.26
CA TYR A 200 12.83 -5.20 -14.71
C TYR A 200 13.94 -4.85 -13.70
N THR A 201 15.00 -4.24 -14.20
CA THR A 201 16.15 -3.89 -13.38
C THR A 201 16.36 -2.38 -13.33
N VAL A 202 16.81 -1.91 -12.18
CA VAL A 202 17.36 -0.57 -11.96
C VAL A 202 18.70 -0.78 -11.25
N ASP A 203 19.80 -0.21 -11.78
CA ASP A 203 21.15 -0.37 -11.26
C ASP A 203 21.50 -1.85 -10.96
N ASP A 204 21.19 -2.76 -11.91
CA ASP A 204 21.40 -4.22 -11.80
C ASP A 204 20.66 -4.90 -10.63
N HIS A 205 19.71 -4.20 -9.97
CA HIS A 205 18.85 -4.78 -8.97
C HIS A 205 17.47 -5.03 -9.57
N GLN A 206 16.91 -6.22 -9.29
CA GLN A 206 15.65 -6.67 -9.89
C GLN A 206 14.45 -6.22 -9.08
N PHE A 207 13.44 -5.69 -9.76
CA PHE A 207 12.20 -5.22 -9.17
C PHE A 207 10.96 -5.86 -9.79
N LYS A 208 9.86 -5.76 -9.03
CA LYS A 208 8.48 -5.98 -9.49
C LYS A 208 7.63 -4.76 -9.14
N SER A 209 6.63 -4.46 -9.97
CA SER A 209 5.64 -3.41 -9.72
C SER A 209 4.25 -3.90 -10.08
N MET A 210 3.26 -3.42 -9.33
CA MET A 210 1.85 -3.51 -9.66
C MET A 210 1.31 -2.08 -9.74
N MET A 211 0.96 -1.66 -10.95
CA MET A 211 0.54 -0.29 -11.25
C MET A 211 -0.98 -0.24 -11.30
N ASP A 212 -1.60 0.69 -10.56
CA ASP A 212 -3.05 0.73 -10.37
C ASP A 212 -3.80 0.90 -11.68
N LYS A 213 -3.36 1.85 -12.52
CA LYS A 213 -3.94 2.05 -13.85
C LYS A 213 -2.85 2.47 -14.84
N VAL A 214 -2.80 1.77 -15.99
CA VAL A 214 -1.93 2.12 -17.11
C VAL A 214 -2.80 2.35 -18.34
N ILE A 215 -2.63 3.51 -18.97
CA ILE A 215 -3.32 3.90 -20.20
C ILE A 215 -2.28 4.00 -21.32
N VAL A 216 -2.49 3.23 -22.36
CA VAL A 216 -1.76 3.36 -23.63
C VAL A 216 -2.68 4.13 -24.59
N ASP A 217 -2.27 5.32 -25.01
CA ASP A 217 -2.95 6.09 -26.06
C ASP A 217 -2.28 5.81 -27.39
N HIS A 218 -2.98 5.11 -28.29
CA HIS A 218 -2.46 4.72 -29.60
C HIS A 218 -2.44 5.89 -30.61
N GLU A 219 -3.22 6.94 -30.39
CA GLU A 219 -3.19 8.15 -31.24
C GLU A 219 -2.02 9.05 -30.87
N GLU A 220 -1.83 9.31 -29.56
CA GLU A 220 -0.73 10.13 -29.06
C GLU A 220 0.58 9.35 -28.92
N GLN A 221 0.55 8.04 -29.13
CA GLN A 221 1.70 7.13 -28.95
C GLN A 221 2.37 7.27 -27.57
N THR A 222 1.56 7.24 -26.51
CA THR A 222 2.04 7.41 -25.14
C THR A 222 1.60 6.27 -24.23
N VAL A 223 2.42 6.03 -23.16
CA VAL A 223 2.09 5.15 -22.04
C VAL A 223 2.12 5.98 -20.77
N GLN A 224 0.98 6.08 -20.09
CA GLN A 224 0.82 6.86 -18.86
C GLN A 224 0.40 5.97 -17.69
N VAL A 225 1.15 6.03 -16.60
CA VAL A 225 0.81 5.36 -15.33
C VAL A 225 0.07 6.32 -14.43
N TYR A 226 -0.98 5.83 -13.80
CA TYR A 226 -1.71 6.51 -12.74
C TYR A 226 -1.70 5.63 -11.48
N ASP A 227 -1.48 6.24 -10.33
CA ASP A 227 -1.52 5.62 -9.01
C ASP A 227 -2.56 6.35 -8.16
N LEU A 228 -3.46 5.59 -7.54
CA LEU A 228 -4.54 6.12 -6.72
C LEU A 228 -4.10 6.26 -5.26
N LYS A 229 -4.33 7.41 -4.68
CA LYS A 229 -4.07 7.67 -3.27
C LYS A 229 -5.29 8.26 -2.59
N CYS A 230 -5.67 7.63 -1.50
CA CYS A 230 -6.75 8.11 -0.64
C CYS A 230 -6.14 8.74 0.61
N THR A 231 -6.47 10.01 0.89
CA THR A 231 -5.87 10.79 1.99
C THR A 231 -6.93 11.66 2.65
N TRP A 232 -6.69 12.09 3.89
CA TRP A 232 -7.53 13.03 4.61
C TRP A 232 -7.34 14.49 4.14
N SER A 233 -6.27 14.78 3.37
CA SER A 233 -5.97 16.11 2.85
C SER A 233 -5.27 16.02 1.51
N VAL A 234 -6.01 16.29 0.45
CA VAL A 234 -5.50 16.18 -0.94
C VAL A 234 -4.38 17.17 -1.23
N GLU A 235 -4.41 18.38 -0.68
CA GLU A 235 -3.40 19.43 -0.91
C GLU A 235 -2.08 19.14 -0.18
N ASN A 236 -2.10 18.35 0.90
CA ASN A 236 -0.90 17.95 1.63
C ASN A 236 -0.21 16.72 1.05
N PHE A 237 -0.63 16.24 -0.11
CA PHE A 237 -0.05 15.04 -0.73
C PHE A 237 1.46 15.14 -0.91
N LEU A 238 1.97 16.31 -1.32
CA LEU A 238 3.41 16.52 -1.50
C LEU A 238 4.17 16.20 -0.21
N GLU A 239 3.79 16.81 0.91
CA GLU A 239 4.52 16.64 2.18
C GLU A 239 4.30 15.26 2.80
N GLU A 240 3.04 14.79 2.84
CA GLU A 240 2.63 13.59 3.54
C GLU A 240 2.99 12.29 2.78
N TYR A 241 2.73 12.25 1.48
CA TYR A 241 2.89 11.03 0.69
C TYR A 241 4.14 11.05 -0.17
N TYR A 242 4.34 12.12 -0.96
CA TYR A 242 5.46 12.16 -1.88
C TYR A 242 6.78 12.21 -1.15
N LEU A 243 6.90 13.07 -0.14
CA LEU A 243 8.12 13.27 0.64
C LEU A 243 8.17 12.33 1.87
N TYR A 244 7.26 12.46 2.83
CA TYR A 244 7.34 11.72 4.09
C TYR A 244 7.21 10.21 3.89
N ARG A 245 6.20 9.75 3.13
CA ARG A 245 6.00 8.32 2.78
C ARG A 245 6.81 7.88 1.57
N ARG A 246 7.66 8.75 1.04
CA ARG A 246 8.60 8.46 -0.04
C ARG A 246 7.94 7.90 -1.31
N ALA A 247 6.79 8.45 -1.72
CA ALA A 247 6.13 8.03 -2.95
C ALA A 247 6.93 8.38 -4.21
N TYR A 248 7.95 9.25 -4.13
CA TYR A 248 8.91 9.49 -5.21
C TYR A 248 9.66 8.21 -5.62
N ILE A 249 9.96 7.30 -4.67
CA ILE A 249 10.54 5.97 -4.96
C ILE A 249 9.57 5.15 -5.81
N GLN A 250 8.29 5.17 -5.47
CA GLN A 250 7.25 4.45 -6.21
C GLN A 250 7.10 5.01 -7.62
N ALA A 251 7.05 6.34 -7.76
CA ALA A 251 6.95 7.00 -9.04
C ALA A 251 8.12 6.63 -9.97
N TYR A 252 9.35 6.66 -9.47
CA TYR A 252 10.52 6.28 -10.24
C TYR A 252 10.47 4.82 -10.70
N LEU A 253 10.17 3.89 -9.78
CA LEU A 253 10.08 2.46 -10.11
C LEU A 253 8.91 2.15 -11.05
N TYR A 254 7.78 2.84 -10.92
CA TYR A 254 6.65 2.70 -11.84
C TYR A 254 6.98 3.18 -13.25
N PHE A 255 7.76 4.27 -13.38
CA PHE A 255 8.25 4.72 -14.67
C PHE A 255 9.12 3.65 -15.35
N HIS A 256 10.04 3.04 -14.63
CA HIS A 256 10.89 1.94 -15.14
C HIS A 256 10.09 0.67 -15.46
N ALA A 257 9.10 0.33 -14.64
CA ALA A 257 8.18 -0.77 -14.93
C ALA A 257 7.38 -0.52 -16.21
N ALA A 258 6.90 0.70 -16.44
CA ALA A 258 6.20 1.09 -17.66
C ALA A 258 7.13 1.06 -18.89
N MET A 259 8.39 1.48 -18.74
CA MET A 259 9.39 1.34 -19.80
C MET A 259 9.64 -0.13 -20.16
N HIS A 260 9.77 -0.99 -19.14
CA HIS A 260 9.95 -2.43 -19.35
C HIS A 260 8.70 -3.04 -20.03
N PHE A 261 7.51 -2.69 -19.57
CA PHE A 261 6.24 -3.11 -20.18
C PHE A 261 6.18 -2.70 -21.66
N ARG A 262 6.46 -1.43 -21.98
CA ARG A 262 6.51 -0.92 -23.34
C ARG A 262 7.53 -1.67 -24.20
N ASN A 263 8.76 -1.85 -23.71
CA ASN A 263 9.86 -2.48 -24.47
C ASN A 263 9.58 -3.96 -24.80
N ASN A 264 8.77 -4.64 -23.98
CA ASN A 264 8.39 -6.04 -24.20
C ASN A 264 7.10 -6.22 -25.02
N ASN A 265 6.56 -5.12 -25.60
CA ASN A 265 5.37 -5.15 -26.43
C ASN A 265 5.64 -4.47 -27.77
N GLU A 266 5.83 -5.26 -28.81
CA GLU A 266 6.20 -4.80 -30.16
C GLU A 266 5.28 -3.71 -30.72
N GLU A 267 3.97 -3.75 -30.39
CA GLU A 267 2.96 -2.78 -30.88
C GLU A 267 3.18 -1.37 -30.32
N ILE A 268 3.84 -1.23 -29.17
CA ILE A 268 4.00 0.04 -28.45
C ILE A 268 5.46 0.39 -28.12
N LYS A 269 6.42 -0.36 -28.63
CA LYS A 269 7.85 -0.21 -28.27
C LYS A 269 8.43 1.19 -28.53
N ASP A 270 7.85 1.89 -29.50
CA ASP A 270 8.30 3.23 -29.87
C ASP A 270 7.49 4.35 -29.18
N TYR A 271 6.49 4.00 -28.34
CA TYR A 271 5.66 4.98 -27.66
C TYR A 271 6.45 5.65 -26.52
N LYS A 272 6.14 6.93 -26.29
CA LYS A 272 6.74 7.69 -25.19
C LYS A 272 6.11 7.25 -23.88
N VAL A 273 6.92 6.81 -22.91
CA VAL A 273 6.48 6.64 -21.51
C VAL A 273 6.51 8.02 -20.84
N LEU A 274 5.39 8.42 -20.27
CA LEU A 274 5.25 9.68 -19.55
C LEU A 274 5.53 9.47 -18.05
N PRO A 275 6.03 10.50 -17.35
CA PRO A 275 6.17 10.43 -15.89
C PRO A 275 4.84 10.06 -15.23
N PRO A 276 4.85 9.18 -14.20
CA PRO A 276 3.64 8.77 -13.51
C PRO A 276 2.86 9.94 -12.91
N ARG A 277 1.55 9.74 -12.73
CA ARG A 277 0.66 10.71 -12.09
C ARG A 277 -0.03 10.07 -10.89
N PHE A 278 -0.30 10.89 -9.88
CA PHE A 278 -1.07 10.45 -8.72
C PHE A 278 -2.47 11.05 -8.77
N ILE A 279 -3.49 10.19 -8.75
CA ILE A 279 -4.88 10.59 -8.54
C ILE A 279 -5.09 10.57 -7.03
N VAL A 280 -5.32 11.73 -6.44
CA VAL A 280 -5.44 11.89 -4.99
C VAL A 280 -6.87 12.25 -4.64
N CYS A 281 -7.55 11.39 -3.87
CA CYS A 281 -8.91 11.61 -3.41
C CYS A 281 -8.97 11.82 -1.90
N ASP A 282 -9.99 12.57 -1.47
CA ASP A 282 -10.24 12.88 -0.07
C ASP A 282 -11.07 11.75 0.56
N SER A 283 -10.51 11.15 1.63
CA SER A 283 -11.16 10.07 2.39
C SER A 283 -12.17 10.57 3.44
N THR A 284 -12.24 11.88 3.66
CA THR A 284 -13.03 12.48 4.73
C THR A 284 -14.26 13.21 4.19
N ASN A 285 -14.07 14.04 3.17
CA ASN A 285 -15.10 14.91 2.62
C ASN A 285 -15.66 14.42 1.28
N TYR A 286 -14.99 13.48 0.62
CA TYR A 286 -15.38 12.79 -0.61
C TYR A 286 -15.43 13.65 -1.87
N TYR A 287 -14.87 14.86 -1.90
CA TYR A 287 -14.88 15.73 -3.08
C TYR A 287 -13.54 16.43 -3.32
N ASN A 288 -13.46 17.10 -4.48
CA ASN A 288 -12.29 17.81 -4.95
C ASN A 288 -11.01 16.95 -5.03
N PRO A 289 -11.02 15.86 -5.80
CA PRO A 289 -9.82 15.11 -6.08
C PRO A 289 -8.81 15.98 -6.86
N LEU A 290 -7.52 15.68 -6.70
CA LEU A 290 -6.44 16.33 -7.45
C LEU A 290 -5.67 15.30 -8.26
N ILE A 291 -5.09 15.72 -9.38
CA ILE A 291 -4.09 14.93 -10.11
C ILE A 291 -2.74 15.61 -9.98
N TYR A 292 -1.83 14.97 -9.28
CA TYR A 292 -0.43 15.41 -9.19
C TYR A 292 0.36 14.87 -10.37
N THR A 293 1.05 15.75 -11.07
CA THR A 293 1.88 15.45 -12.24
C THR A 293 3.34 15.58 -11.87
N LEU A 294 4.17 14.72 -12.44
CA LEU A 294 5.61 14.75 -12.32
C LEU A 294 6.24 15.18 -13.65
N SER A 295 7.36 15.86 -13.55
CA SER A 295 8.23 16.15 -14.68
C SER A 295 9.38 15.13 -14.78
N ASP A 296 10.12 15.18 -15.88
CA ASP A 296 11.36 14.39 -16.03
C ASP A 296 12.39 14.79 -14.95
N LYS A 297 12.38 16.06 -14.51
CA LYS A 297 13.23 16.53 -13.42
C LYS A 297 12.88 15.90 -12.08
N ASP A 298 11.58 15.69 -11.79
CA ASP A 298 11.15 15.03 -10.56
C ASP A 298 11.61 13.55 -10.53
N LEU A 299 11.65 12.89 -11.70
CA LEU A 299 12.19 11.53 -11.81
C LEU A 299 13.71 11.49 -11.64
N GLU A 300 14.43 12.48 -12.20
CA GLU A 300 15.86 12.63 -12.01
C GLU A 300 16.19 12.88 -10.53
N ASP A 301 15.45 13.76 -9.86
CA ASP A 301 15.59 14.04 -8.44
C ASP A 301 15.27 12.80 -7.58
N ALA A 302 14.21 12.04 -7.93
CA ALA A 302 13.88 10.78 -7.26
C ALA A 302 15.02 9.74 -7.36
N TYR A 303 15.75 9.73 -8.48
CA TYR A 303 16.90 8.84 -8.67
C TYR A 303 18.14 9.31 -7.91
N ASN A 304 18.52 10.58 -8.08
CA ASN A 304 19.77 11.11 -7.55
C ASN A 304 19.70 11.53 -6.07
N GLY A 305 18.49 11.72 -5.53
CA GLY A 305 18.25 12.42 -4.28
C GLY A 305 18.13 13.93 -4.47
N PHE A 306 17.47 14.57 -3.53
CA PHE A 306 17.17 16.00 -3.59
C PHE A 306 17.01 16.63 -2.20
N THR A 307 17.00 17.94 -2.16
CA THR A 307 16.74 18.72 -0.93
C THR A 307 15.43 19.47 -1.07
N HIS A 308 14.54 19.35 -0.08
CA HIS A 308 13.31 20.12 0.02
C HIS A 308 13.20 20.73 1.42
N LYS A 309 12.99 22.04 1.54
CA LYS A 309 12.91 22.79 2.81
C LYS A 309 14.04 22.43 3.80
N ASN A 310 15.28 22.41 3.31
CA ASN A 310 16.49 22.06 4.07
C ASN A 310 16.52 20.60 4.61
N ARG A 311 15.69 19.73 4.10
CA ARG A 311 15.73 18.29 4.39
C ARG A 311 16.20 17.54 3.16
N GLU A 312 17.20 16.68 3.35
CA GLU A 312 17.71 15.77 2.31
C GLU A 312 16.83 14.54 2.18
N TYR A 313 16.60 14.12 0.94
CA TYR A 313 15.87 12.92 0.58
C TYR A 313 16.78 12.02 -0.27
N THR A 314 17.06 10.84 0.26
CA THR A 314 17.95 9.86 -0.36
C THR A 314 17.35 9.37 -1.67
N GLY A 315 18.12 9.38 -2.74
CA GLY A 315 17.71 8.91 -4.05
C GLY A 315 17.64 7.41 -4.17
N VAL A 316 16.91 6.95 -5.19
CA VAL A 316 16.75 5.51 -5.47
C VAL A 316 18.09 4.83 -5.75
N ALA A 317 19.02 5.50 -6.47
CA ALA A 317 20.35 4.97 -6.73
C ALA A 317 21.13 4.62 -5.46
N GLU A 318 21.14 5.54 -4.50
CA GLU A 318 21.81 5.31 -3.22
C GLU A 318 21.13 4.24 -2.39
N LEU A 319 19.77 4.23 -2.37
CA LEU A 319 19.01 3.21 -1.65
C LEU A 319 19.28 1.80 -2.20
N ILE A 320 19.37 1.64 -3.53
CA ILE A 320 19.73 0.37 -4.17
C ILE A 320 21.16 -0.04 -3.80
N ALA A 321 22.11 0.89 -3.86
CA ALA A 321 23.50 0.61 -3.49
C ALA A 321 23.61 0.19 -2.01
N ASP A 322 22.86 0.83 -1.13
CA ASP A 322 22.79 0.51 0.29
C ASP A 322 22.14 -0.86 0.54
N LEU A 323 21.05 -1.17 -0.19
CA LEU A 323 20.38 -2.47 -0.08
C LEU A 323 21.27 -3.61 -0.57
N LYS A 324 21.93 -3.45 -1.72
CA LYS A 324 22.90 -4.45 -2.24
C LYS A 324 24.01 -4.69 -1.23
N TRP A 325 24.58 -3.63 -0.67
CA TRP A 325 25.60 -3.74 0.36
C TRP A 325 25.08 -4.46 1.63
N ALA A 326 23.87 -4.14 2.08
CA ALA A 326 23.26 -4.79 3.25
C ALA A 326 23.04 -6.29 3.02
N LEU A 327 22.59 -6.68 1.82
CA LEU A 327 22.43 -8.08 1.41
C LEU A 327 23.77 -8.82 1.38
N GLU A 328 24.81 -8.23 0.76
CA GLU A 328 26.14 -8.83 0.64
C GLU A 328 26.85 -9.01 1.97
N ASN A 329 26.70 -8.05 2.90
CA ASN A 329 27.41 -8.04 4.17
C ASN A 329 26.57 -8.56 5.35
N ASN A 330 25.27 -8.83 5.12
CA ASN A 330 24.30 -9.20 6.14
C ASN A 330 24.25 -8.21 7.32
N VAL A 331 24.23 -6.88 7.00
CA VAL A 331 24.22 -5.80 7.98
C VAL A 331 22.93 -4.97 7.84
N TRP A 332 22.10 -5.02 8.89
CA TRP A 332 20.73 -4.47 8.87
C TRP A 332 20.45 -3.37 9.90
N ASN A 333 21.43 -3.04 10.73
CA ASN A 333 21.27 -2.11 11.85
C ASN A 333 21.91 -0.74 11.64
N ILE A 334 22.78 -0.61 10.63
CA ILE A 334 23.46 0.65 10.26
C ILE A 334 23.46 0.81 8.73
N SER A 335 23.70 2.05 8.24
CA SER A 335 23.87 2.32 6.82
C SER A 335 25.26 1.88 6.34
N ARG A 336 25.39 1.74 5.02
CA ARG A 336 26.68 1.50 4.36
C ARG A 336 27.68 2.59 4.69
N GLU A 337 27.26 3.85 4.64
CA GLU A 337 28.08 5.02 4.95
C GLU A 337 28.62 4.94 6.39
N ASN A 338 27.77 4.69 7.37
CA ASN A 338 28.19 4.58 8.77
C ASN A 338 29.12 3.39 9.00
N SER A 339 28.94 2.29 8.27
CA SER A 339 29.83 1.13 8.35
C SER A 339 31.22 1.45 7.77
N ILE A 340 31.28 2.10 6.60
CA ILE A 340 32.56 2.52 5.96
C ILE A 340 33.31 3.51 6.86
N ASN A 341 32.61 4.39 7.56
CA ASN A 341 33.18 5.34 8.50
C ASN A 341 33.50 4.72 9.89
N ASN A 342 33.52 3.38 10.00
CA ASN A 342 33.77 2.63 11.26
C ASN A 342 32.85 3.05 12.40
N GLY A 343 31.61 3.43 12.12
CA GLY A 343 30.62 3.86 13.09
C GLY A 343 30.82 5.29 13.62
N LEU A 344 31.70 6.07 13.04
CA LEU A 344 31.88 7.50 13.39
C LEU A 344 30.87 8.33 12.64
N VAL A 345 30.01 9.02 13.36
CA VAL A 345 28.96 9.92 12.83
C VAL A 345 29.14 11.31 13.41
N ASN A 346 29.28 12.31 12.55
CA ASN A 346 29.32 13.70 12.99
C ASN A 346 27.91 14.16 13.34
N ILE A 347 27.76 14.69 14.55
CA ILE A 347 26.53 15.38 14.96
C ILE A 347 26.67 16.83 14.48
N ARG A 348 25.80 17.24 13.54
CA ARG A 348 25.73 18.61 13.02
C ARG A 348 24.69 19.40 13.79
#